data_5ad80b45a09e32cf46a8dda7ca4bbfc0
#
_entry.id   5ad80b45a09e32cf46a8dda7ca4bbfc0
#
_cell.length_a   1.000
_cell.length_b   1.000
_cell.length_c   1.000
_cell.angle_alpha   90.00
_cell.angle_beta   90.00
_cell.angle_gamma   90.00
#
_symmetry.space_group_name_H-M   'P 1'
#
loop_
_entity.id
_entity.type
_entity.pdbx_description
1 polymer ?
#
loop_
_entity_poly.entity_id
_entity_poly.type
_entity_poly.pdbx_seq_one_letter_code
_entity_poly.pdbx_strand_id
1 'polypeptide(L)'
;METFLFIFPLLSCFLFQFFSQKIKTGNLYALNYFLCTLNFSLGIYIFIKILNLNTDLPLFFFTLIKVDNLLIDWSLRFDLFVSSLIVLITFIGLLLTVYSTNLSKNQSTNFKINSYLSLSIFSVLILITSNNLIQFFLG
;
A
#
# COMPACT_ATOMS: atom_id res chain seq x y z
N MET A 1 -12.45 0.61 6.26
CA MET A 1 -11.93 1.59 5.27
C MET A 1 -10.40 1.55 5.24
N GLU A 2 -9.75 1.54 6.39
CA GLU A 2 -8.29 1.57 6.50
C GLU A 2 -7.60 0.34 5.87
N THR A 3 -8.26 -0.82 5.89
CA THR A 3 -7.75 -2.05 5.27
C THR A 3 -7.63 -1.98 3.73
N PHE A 4 -8.47 -1.18 3.08
CA PHE A 4 -8.43 -0.99 1.62
C PHE A 4 -7.12 -0.34 1.15
N LEU A 5 -6.47 0.45 2.02
CA LEU A 5 -5.17 1.06 1.74
C LEU A 5 -4.09 0.01 1.38
N PHE A 6 -4.17 -1.17 1.96
CA PHE A 6 -3.25 -2.28 1.69
C PHE A 6 -3.70 -3.15 0.51
N ILE A 7 -5.01 -3.26 0.30
CA ILE A 7 -5.58 -4.10 -0.75
C ILE A 7 -5.26 -3.53 -2.14
N PHE A 8 -5.31 -2.21 -2.34
CA PHE A 8 -5.11 -1.61 -3.66
C PHE A 8 -3.71 -1.83 -4.24
N PRO A 9 -2.60 -1.63 -3.51
CA PRO A 9 -1.27 -1.93 -4.04
C PRO A 9 -1.07 -3.42 -4.33
N LEU A 10 -1.61 -4.31 -3.47
CA LEU A 10 -1.59 -5.75 -3.70
C LEU A 10 -2.35 -6.13 -4.97
N LEU A 11 -3.55 -5.60 -5.14
CA LEU A 11 -4.39 -5.88 -6.30
C LEU A 11 -3.71 -5.40 -7.59
N SER A 12 -3.07 -4.23 -7.56
CA SER A 12 -2.28 -3.71 -8.68
C SER A 12 -1.11 -4.66 -9.03
N CYS A 13 -0.38 -5.16 -8.02
CA CYS A 13 0.69 -6.13 -8.23
C CYS A 13 0.18 -7.41 -8.92
N PHE A 14 -0.91 -7.99 -8.41
CA PHE A 14 -1.53 -9.18 -9.00
C PHE A 14 -2.00 -8.96 -10.45
N LEU A 15 -2.61 -7.82 -10.73
CA LEU A 15 -3.07 -7.50 -12.08
C LEU A 15 -1.92 -7.50 -13.09
N PHE A 16 -0.80 -6.86 -12.76
CA PHE A 16 0.35 -6.86 -13.66
C PHE A 16 1.00 -8.23 -13.82
N GLN A 17 1.04 -9.03 -12.76
CA GLN A 17 1.69 -10.33 -12.79
C GLN A 17 0.88 -11.38 -13.57
N PHE A 18 -0.46 -11.41 -13.38
CA PHE A 18 -1.30 -12.46 -13.97
C PHE A 18 -1.95 -12.05 -15.30
N PHE A 19 -2.27 -10.78 -15.48
CA PHE A 19 -3.05 -10.31 -16.65
C PHE A 19 -2.21 -9.59 -17.71
N SER A 20 -0.91 -9.41 -17.50
CA SER A 20 -0.02 -8.74 -18.46
C SER A 20 -0.03 -9.35 -19.87
N GLN A 21 -0.31 -10.65 -19.99
CA GLN A 21 -0.34 -11.37 -21.27
C GLN A 21 -1.73 -11.39 -21.92
N LYS A 22 -2.82 -11.14 -21.17
CA LYS A 22 -4.21 -11.34 -21.64
C LYS A 22 -4.95 -10.04 -21.98
N ILE A 23 -4.56 -8.91 -21.39
CA ILE A 23 -5.30 -7.65 -21.52
C ILE A 23 -4.49 -6.65 -22.34
N LYS A 24 -5.19 -5.83 -23.15
CA LYS A 24 -4.56 -4.71 -23.87
C LYS A 24 -3.79 -3.81 -22.92
N THR A 25 -2.56 -3.52 -23.25
CA THR A 25 -1.59 -2.78 -22.42
C THR A 25 -2.12 -1.44 -21.91
N GLY A 26 -2.82 -0.69 -22.75
CA GLY A 26 -3.40 0.61 -22.38
C GLY A 26 -4.43 0.53 -21.26
N ASN A 27 -5.29 -0.49 -21.29
CA ASN A 27 -6.32 -0.66 -20.25
C ASN A 27 -5.72 -1.07 -18.90
N LEU A 28 -4.64 -1.86 -18.91
CA LEU A 28 -3.92 -2.23 -17.67
C LEU A 28 -3.27 -1.02 -17.02
N TYR A 29 -2.62 -0.16 -17.79
CA TYR A 29 -2.03 1.06 -17.26
C TYR A 29 -3.10 2.02 -16.69
N ALA A 30 -4.21 2.22 -17.41
CA ALA A 30 -5.31 3.06 -16.93
C ALA A 30 -5.88 2.55 -15.61
N LEU A 31 -6.05 1.23 -15.48
CA LEU A 31 -6.54 0.61 -14.26
C LEU A 31 -5.55 0.76 -13.09
N ASN A 32 -4.25 0.63 -13.37
CA ASN A 32 -3.21 0.86 -12.36
C ASN A 32 -3.21 2.30 -11.86
N TYR A 33 -3.28 3.28 -12.77
CA TYR A 33 -3.39 4.69 -12.39
C TYR A 33 -4.63 4.94 -11.51
N PHE A 34 -5.75 4.35 -11.88
CA PHE A 34 -6.97 4.46 -11.09
C PHE A 34 -6.79 3.87 -9.68
N LEU A 35 -6.17 2.70 -9.55
CA LEU A 35 -5.89 2.10 -8.23
C LEU A 35 -4.92 2.95 -7.41
N CYS A 36 -3.86 3.48 -8.02
CA CYS A 36 -2.90 4.36 -7.33
C CYS A 36 -3.54 5.68 -6.89
N THR A 37 -4.40 6.29 -7.72
CA THR A 37 -5.13 7.51 -7.33
C THR A 37 -6.13 7.25 -6.21
N LEU A 38 -6.83 6.12 -6.23
CA LEU A 38 -7.70 5.71 -5.12
C LEU A 38 -6.91 5.50 -3.84
N ASN A 39 -5.75 4.85 -3.91
CA ASN A 39 -4.90 4.64 -2.74
C ASN A 39 -4.41 5.97 -2.14
N PHE A 40 -4.01 6.91 -2.96
CA PHE A 40 -3.63 8.26 -2.53
C PHE A 40 -4.82 9.01 -1.89
N SER A 41 -6.01 8.95 -2.49
CA SER A 41 -7.21 9.59 -1.94
C SER A 41 -7.60 9.01 -0.58
N LEU A 42 -7.45 7.68 -0.39
CA LEU A 42 -7.64 7.04 0.91
C LEU A 42 -6.62 7.48 1.94
N GLY A 43 -5.35 7.65 1.55
CA GLY A 43 -4.30 8.18 2.42
C GLY A 43 -4.68 9.57 2.96
N ILE A 44 -5.12 10.46 2.09
CA ILE A 44 -5.60 11.81 2.47
C ILE A 44 -6.82 11.72 3.39
N TYR A 45 -7.79 10.85 3.08
CA TYR A 45 -8.97 10.66 3.90
C TYR A 45 -8.63 10.22 5.32
N ILE A 46 -7.72 9.25 5.48
CA ILE A 46 -7.25 8.78 6.80
C ILE A 46 -6.57 9.91 7.55
N PHE A 47 -5.72 10.68 6.88
CA PHE A 47 -5.03 11.82 7.49
C PHE A 47 -6.01 12.86 8.03
N ILE A 48 -7.00 13.28 7.22
CA ILE A 48 -8.02 14.25 7.64
C ILE A 48 -8.86 13.69 8.80
N LYS A 49 -9.19 12.41 8.76
CA LYS A 49 -9.96 11.74 9.81
C LYS A 49 -9.24 11.78 11.16
N ILE A 50 -7.94 11.48 11.17
CA ILE A 50 -7.11 11.50 12.39
C ILE A 50 -6.94 12.93 12.92
N LEU A 51 -6.74 13.90 12.02
CA LEU A 51 -6.68 15.32 12.39
C LEU A 51 -7.96 15.79 13.11
N ASN A 52 -9.13 15.37 12.62
CA ASN A 52 -10.42 15.79 13.19
C ASN A 52 -10.74 15.09 14.51
N LEU A 53 -10.34 13.81 14.66
CA LEU A 53 -10.67 13.02 15.84
C LEU A 53 -9.69 13.23 17.00
N ASN A 54 -8.46 13.70 16.72
CA ASN A 54 -7.35 13.79 17.68
C ASN A 54 -7.11 12.49 18.48
N THR A 55 -7.45 11.34 17.91
CA THR A 55 -7.33 10.03 18.55
C THR A 55 -6.62 9.06 17.61
N ASP A 56 -5.74 8.26 18.17
CA ASP A 56 -5.09 7.16 17.46
C ASP A 56 -6.13 6.11 17.09
N LEU A 57 -6.01 5.51 15.92
CA LEU A 57 -6.89 4.45 15.45
C LEU A 57 -6.13 3.11 15.46
N PRO A 58 -6.13 2.37 16.57
CA PRO A 58 -5.57 1.03 16.59
C PRO A 58 -6.53 0.05 15.89
N LEU A 59 -6.03 -0.69 14.89
CA LEU A 59 -6.77 -1.78 14.26
C LEU A 59 -6.17 -3.11 14.71
N PHE A 60 -6.93 -3.88 15.46
CA PHE A 60 -6.59 -5.25 15.84
C PHE A 60 -7.18 -6.23 14.82
N PHE A 61 -6.36 -7.16 14.32
CA PHE A 61 -6.82 -8.21 13.41
C PHE A 61 -6.89 -9.56 14.11
N PHE A 62 -5.79 -10.05 14.62
CA PHE A 62 -5.71 -11.34 15.32
C PHE A 62 -4.42 -11.45 16.14
N THR A 63 -4.41 -12.37 17.09
CA THR A 63 -3.22 -12.72 17.87
C THR A 63 -2.36 -13.72 17.09
N LEU A 64 -1.10 -13.36 16.82
CA LEU A 64 -0.14 -14.23 16.14
C LEU A 64 0.41 -15.31 17.07
N ILE A 65 0.87 -14.89 18.23
CA ILE A 65 1.52 -15.78 19.20
C ILE A 65 0.99 -15.45 20.59
N LYS A 66 0.54 -16.49 21.29
CA LYS A 66 0.13 -16.42 22.68
C LYS A 66 0.87 -17.51 23.43
N VAL A 67 1.97 -17.15 24.12
CA VAL A 67 2.75 -18.06 24.96
C VAL A 67 2.92 -17.41 26.32
N ASP A 68 2.30 -17.99 27.34
CA ASP A 68 2.30 -17.50 28.72
C ASP A 68 2.06 -15.99 28.83
N ASN A 69 3.08 -15.20 29.11
CA ASN A 69 3.00 -13.76 29.28
C ASN A 69 3.31 -12.95 28.00
N LEU A 70 3.58 -13.62 26.87
CA LEU A 70 3.97 -12.97 25.62
C LEU A 70 2.81 -13.03 24.63
N LEU A 71 2.15 -11.86 24.46
CA LEU A 71 1.08 -11.67 23.48
C LEU A 71 1.61 -10.86 22.32
N ILE A 72 1.62 -11.43 21.13
CA ILE A 72 1.99 -10.75 19.90
C ILE A 72 0.75 -10.70 19.01
N ASP A 73 0.21 -9.50 18.88
CA ASP A 73 -0.99 -9.25 18.08
C ASP A 73 -0.62 -8.66 16.74
N TRP A 74 -1.32 -9.08 15.68
CA TRP A 74 -1.28 -8.38 14.41
C TRP A 74 -2.16 -7.15 14.51
N SER A 75 -1.55 -6.01 14.75
CA SER A 75 -2.26 -4.74 14.90
C SER A 75 -1.60 -3.65 14.06
N LEU A 76 -2.42 -2.78 13.50
CA LEU A 76 -1.97 -1.60 12.77
C LEU A 76 -2.27 -0.37 13.62
N ARG A 77 -1.31 0.54 13.66
CA ARG A 77 -1.46 1.81 14.38
C ARG A 77 -1.46 2.97 13.39
N PHE A 78 -2.45 3.82 13.52
CA PHE A 78 -2.59 5.02 12.71
C PHE A 78 -2.57 6.24 13.62
N ASP A 79 -1.37 6.79 13.81
CA ASP A 79 -1.14 8.07 14.50
C ASP A 79 -1.09 9.20 13.47
N LEU A 80 -1.08 10.44 13.93
CA LEU A 80 -0.93 11.60 13.07
C LEU A 80 0.38 11.57 12.26
N PHE A 81 1.47 11.13 12.87
CA PHE A 81 2.76 10.99 12.20
C PHE A 81 2.72 9.89 11.13
N VAL A 82 2.20 8.70 11.48
CA VAL A 82 2.05 7.58 10.55
C VAL A 82 1.16 7.96 9.37
N SER A 83 0.04 8.63 9.61
CA SER A 83 -0.87 9.05 8.54
C SER A 83 -0.24 10.06 7.59
N SER A 84 0.59 10.97 8.07
CA SER A 84 1.34 11.90 7.21
C SER A 84 2.34 11.17 6.31
N LEU A 85 3.03 10.15 6.84
CA LEU A 85 3.93 9.29 6.06
C LEU A 85 3.18 8.47 5.02
N ILE A 86 1.98 7.96 5.34
CA ILE A 86 1.13 7.25 4.38
C ILE A 86 0.79 8.13 3.17
N VAL A 87 0.38 9.39 3.39
CA VAL A 87 0.10 10.33 2.30
C VAL A 87 1.35 10.56 1.44
N LEU A 88 2.50 10.75 2.07
CA LEU A 88 3.75 10.97 1.36
C LEU A 88 4.14 9.77 0.50
N ILE A 89 4.05 8.55 1.03
CA ILE A 89 4.43 7.32 0.33
C ILE A 89 3.46 7.00 -0.80
N THR A 90 2.17 7.16 -0.57
CA THR A 90 1.18 6.93 -1.64
C THR A 90 1.31 7.97 -2.74
N PHE A 91 1.68 9.20 -2.44
CA PHE A 91 1.99 10.24 -3.43
C PHE A 91 3.24 9.89 -4.25
N ILE A 92 4.35 9.52 -3.60
CA ILE A 92 5.57 9.07 -4.28
C ILE A 92 5.28 7.85 -5.16
N GLY A 93 4.50 6.90 -4.66
CA GLY A 93 4.07 5.72 -5.41
C GLY A 93 3.31 6.07 -6.68
N LEU A 94 2.40 7.06 -6.60
CA LEU A 94 1.69 7.57 -7.76
C LEU A 94 2.65 8.20 -8.79
N LEU A 95 3.59 9.04 -8.35
CA LEU A 95 4.58 9.65 -9.25
C LEU A 95 5.46 8.59 -9.92
N LEU A 96 5.92 7.60 -9.18
CA LEU A 96 6.75 6.51 -9.70
C LEU A 96 6.00 5.66 -10.74
N THR A 97 4.71 5.38 -10.52
CA THR A 97 3.90 4.64 -11.50
C THR A 97 3.71 5.43 -12.80
N VAL A 98 3.48 6.74 -12.71
CA VAL A 98 3.40 7.63 -13.89
C VAL A 98 4.73 7.65 -14.64
N TYR A 99 5.84 7.77 -13.91
CA TYR A 99 7.18 7.81 -14.50
C TYR A 99 7.56 6.48 -15.16
N SER A 100 7.32 5.36 -14.52
CA SER A 100 7.69 4.02 -15.00
C SER A 100 7.00 3.64 -16.30
N THR A 101 5.76 4.09 -16.52
CA THR A 101 5.02 3.81 -17.74
C THR A 101 5.59 4.54 -18.97
N ASN A 102 6.25 5.69 -18.76
CA ASN A 102 6.83 6.49 -19.83
C ASN A 102 8.29 6.11 -20.16
N LEU A 103 8.99 5.42 -19.25
CA LEU A 103 10.44 5.20 -19.37
C LEU A 103 10.84 4.11 -20.33
N SER A 104 10.11 3.03 -20.46
CA SER A 104 10.57 1.90 -21.25
C SER A 104 9.73 1.68 -22.50
N LYS A 105 10.45 1.56 -23.63
CA LYS A 105 9.87 1.21 -24.94
C LYS A 105 9.39 -0.24 -24.99
N ASN A 106 9.87 -1.10 -24.08
CA ASN A 106 9.53 -2.53 -24.04
C ASN A 106 8.41 -2.80 -23.02
N GLN A 107 7.26 -3.21 -23.53
CA GLN A 107 6.04 -3.46 -22.72
C GLN A 107 6.23 -4.52 -21.64
N SER A 108 6.97 -5.60 -21.90
CA SER A 108 7.18 -6.69 -20.94
C SER A 108 8.00 -6.28 -19.72
N THR A 109 8.97 -5.39 -19.90
CA THR A 109 9.79 -4.85 -18.81
C THR A 109 9.00 -3.87 -17.94
N ASN A 110 8.12 -3.07 -18.56
CA ASN A 110 7.26 -2.13 -17.84
C ASN A 110 6.28 -2.81 -16.91
N PHE A 111 5.70 -3.94 -17.30
CA PHE A 111 4.78 -4.68 -16.44
C PHE A 111 5.48 -5.20 -15.19
N LYS A 112 6.69 -5.74 -15.32
CA LYS A 112 7.48 -6.21 -14.19
C LYS A 112 7.85 -5.06 -13.25
N ILE A 113 8.29 -3.92 -13.79
CA ILE A 113 8.64 -2.74 -13.00
C ILE A 113 7.43 -2.24 -12.21
N ASN A 114 6.27 -2.09 -12.85
CA ASN A 114 5.06 -1.64 -12.15
C ASN A 114 4.58 -2.63 -11.09
N SER A 115 4.71 -3.94 -11.33
CA SER A 115 4.40 -4.96 -10.31
C SER A 115 5.32 -4.85 -9.09
N TYR A 116 6.63 -4.68 -9.30
CA TYR A 116 7.59 -4.52 -8.19
C TYR A 116 7.38 -3.19 -7.45
N LEU A 117 7.06 -2.11 -8.14
CA LEU A 117 6.75 -0.82 -7.52
C LEU A 117 5.52 -0.92 -6.60
N SER A 118 4.44 -1.53 -7.07
CA SER A 118 3.23 -1.70 -6.26
C SER A 118 3.47 -2.62 -5.05
N LEU A 119 4.28 -3.66 -5.20
CA LEU A 119 4.67 -4.53 -4.10
C LEU A 119 5.55 -3.79 -3.08
N SER A 120 6.48 -2.95 -3.52
CA SER A 120 7.31 -2.15 -2.63
C SER A 120 6.49 -1.13 -1.84
N ILE A 121 5.49 -0.48 -2.46
CA ILE A 121 4.57 0.42 -1.75
C ILE A 121 3.80 -0.33 -0.67
N PHE A 122 3.28 -1.53 -0.98
CA PHE A 122 2.60 -2.37 -0.01
C PHE A 122 3.49 -2.72 1.20
N SER A 123 4.73 -3.15 0.94
CA SER A 123 5.71 -3.49 1.97
C SER A 123 6.02 -2.31 2.89
N VAL A 124 6.28 -1.13 2.32
CA VAL A 124 6.55 0.08 3.09
C VAL A 124 5.33 0.53 3.91
N LEU A 125 4.11 0.36 3.39
CA LEU A 125 2.89 0.66 4.14
C LEU A 125 2.75 -0.24 5.37
N ILE A 126 3.02 -1.55 5.26
CA ILE A 126 3.01 -2.47 6.41
C ILE A 126 4.07 -2.07 7.44
N LEU A 127 5.28 -1.74 6.98
CA LEU A 127 6.38 -1.33 7.84
C LEU A 127 6.02 -0.10 8.70
N ILE A 128 5.45 0.93 8.09
CA ILE A 128 5.14 2.18 8.77
C ILE A 128 3.96 2.04 9.74
N THR A 129 2.97 1.24 9.39
CA THR A 129 1.78 1.03 10.23
C THR A 129 1.97 -0.06 11.29
N SER A 130 3.15 -0.69 11.33
CA SER A 130 3.44 -1.77 12.28
C SER A 130 3.40 -1.28 13.73
N ASN A 131 2.75 -2.05 14.58
CA ASN A 131 2.69 -1.79 16.02
C ASN A 131 3.69 -2.66 16.82
N ASN A 132 4.18 -3.74 16.22
CA ASN A 132 5.12 -4.68 16.84
C ASN A 132 6.39 -4.86 16.01
N LEU A 133 7.53 -5.13 16.68
CA LEU A 133 8.81 -5.38 16.03
C LEU A 133 8.75 -6.52 15.00
N ILE A 134 7.98 -7.57 15.26
CA ILE A 134 7.84 -8.70 14.33
C ILE A 134 7.16 -8.25 13.05
N GLN A 135 6.10 -7.46 13.16
CA GLN A 135 5.39 -6.91 12.02
C GLN A 135 6.26 -5.90 11.25
N PHE A 136 7.08 -5.12 11.96
CA PHE A 136 8.05 -4.21 11.36
C PHE A 136 9.07 -4.95 10.49
N PHE A 137 9.59 -6.10 10.95
CA PHE A 137 10.52 -6.92 10.16
C PHE A 137 9.89 -7.64 8.98
N LEU A 138 8.57 -7.81 8.97
CA LEU A 138 7.84 -8.39 7.83
C LEU A 138 7.56 -7.38 6.70
N GLY A 139 7.47 -6.09 6.99
CA GLY A 139 7.30 -5.02 6.01
C GLY A 139 8.60 -4.65 5.34
#